data_cb8733d3051516a56d29fb221ce380dd
#
_entry.id   cb8733d3051516a56d29fb221ce380dd
#
_cell.length_a   1.000
_cell.length_b   1.000
_cell.length_c   1.000
_cell.angle_alpha   90.00
_cell.angle_beta   90.00
_cell.angle_gamma   90.00
#
_symmetry.space_group_name_H-M   'P 1'
#
loop_
_entity.id
_entity.type
_entity.pdbx_description
1 polymer ?
#
loop_
_entity_poly.entity_id
_entity_poly.type
_entity_poly.pdbx_seq_one_letter_code
_entity_poly.pdbx_strand_id
1 'polypeptide(L)' 'MKNIKLLKATSASEKEIYGSERSWVITRSNFAGTGKYAGHWLGDNNATWYDLQASIPGMLDMNMFGIPYTGIVYFA' A
#
# COMPACT_ATOMS: atom_id res chain seq x y z
N MET A 1 1.74 -14.70 -6.11
CA MET A 1 2.34 -14.94 -4.79
C MET A 1 3.75 -14.42 -4.64
N LYS A 2 4.43 -14.10 -5.76
CA LYS A 2 5.78 -13.54 -5.69
C LYS A 2 5.84 -12.22 -4.92
N ASN A 3 4.85 -11.35 -5.09
CA ASN A 3 4.81 -10.06 -4.40
C ASN A 3 4.72 -10.21 -2.88
N ILE A 4 3.96 -11.18 -2.37
CA ILE A 4 3.85 -11.42 -0.93
C ILE A 4 5.19 -11.86 -0.34
N LYS A 5 5.90 -12.73 -1.04
CA LYS A 5 7.23 -13.18 -0.61
C LYS A 5 8.22 -12.03 -0.59
N LEU A 6 8.21 -11.20 -1.60
CA LEU A 6 9.07 -10.02 -1.69
C LEU A 6 8.75 -9.01 -0.59
N LEU A 7 7.47 -8.75 -0.35
CA LEU A 7 7.02 -7.85 0.71
C LEU A 7 7.43 -8.34 2.10
N LYS A 8 7.28 -9.62 2.34
CA LYS A 8 7.67 -10.23 3.61
C LYS A 8 9.17 -10.07 3.85
N ALA A 9 9.97 -10.34 2.82
CA ALA A 9 11.42 -10.18 2.90
C ALA A 9 11.82 -8.72 3.11
N THR A 10 11.19 -7.79 2.39
CA THR A 10 11.46 -6.35 2.52
C THR A 10 11.10 -5.85 3.93
N SER A 11 9.95 -6.24 4.45
CA SER A 11 9.52 -5.87 5.78
C SER A 11 10.47 -6.40 6.85
N ALA A 12 10.93 -7.64 6.72
CA ALA A 12 11.89 -8.23 7.64
C ALA A 12 13.23 -7.49 7.60
N SER A 13 13.69 -7.13 6.40
CA SER A 13 14.94 -6.38 6.22
C SER A 13 14.86 -5.00 6.88
N GLU A 14 13.75 -4.30 6.73
CA GLU A 14 13.56 -2.99 7.37
C GLU A 14 13.59 -3.11 8.89
N LYS A 15 12.98 -4.14 9.45
CA LYS A 15 12.98 -4.38 10.89
C LYS A 15 14.39 -4.61 11.41
N GLU A 16 15.24 -5.31 10.66
CA GLU A 16 16.64 -5.49 11.02
C GLU A 16 17.41 -4.16 11.03
N ILE A 17 17.15 -3.32 10.02
CA ILE A 17 17.85 -2.04 9.87
C ILE A 17 17.43 -1.03 10.95
N TYR A 18 16.12 -0.91 11.16
CA TYR A 18 15.57 0.12 12.05
C TYR A 18 15.43 -0.33 13.50
N GLY A 19 15.58 -1.62 13.77
CA GLY A 19 15.50 -2.16 15.13
C GLY A 19 14.12 -2.00 15.75
N SER A 20 13.99 -1.17 16.77
CA SER A 20 12.73 -0.94 17.47
C SER A 20 11.82 0.06 16.76
N GLU A 21 12.30 0.76 15.74
CA GLU A 21 11.49 1.71 14.99
C GLU A 21 10.54 0.98 14.04
N ARG A 22 9.43 1.63 13.73
CA ARG A 22 8.43 1.06 12.81
C ARG A 22 8.96 1.10 11.39
N SER A 23 8.82 -0.02 10.69
CA SER A 23 9.11 -0.07 9.27
C SER A 23 7.95 0.52 8.47
N TRP A 24 8.23 0.97 7.25
CA TRP A 24 7.23 1.56 6.38
C TRP A 24 7.47 1.09 4.95
N VAL A 25 6.52 0.31 4.43
CA VAL A 25 6.57 -0.22 3.08
C VAL A 25 5.23 0.06 2.40
N ILE A 26 5.29 0.55 1.18
CA ILE A 26 4.11 0.73 0.33
C ILE A 26 4.31 -0.06 -0.95
N THR A 27 3.28 -0.77 -1.37
CA THR A 27 3.32 -1.55 -2.60
C THR A 27 2.11 -1.25 -3.47
N ARG A 28 2.29 -1.28 -4.77
CA ARG A 28 1.20 -1.18 -5.73
C ARG A 28 0.58 -2.55 -5.97
N SER A 29 1.42 -3.55 -6.18
CA SER A 29 0.98 -4.92 -6.35
C SER A 29 0.63 -5.52 -5.00
N ASN A 30 -0.53 -6.12 -4.87
CA ASN A 30 -0.97 -6.68 -3.60
C ASN A 30 -1.76 -7.98 -3.81
N PHE A 31 -1.90 -8.71 -2.72
CA PHE A 31 -2.65 -9.96 -2.66
C PHE A 31 -3.24 -10.09 -1.25
N ALA A 32 -4.08 -11.08 -1.04
CA ALA A 32 -4.64 -11.31 0.29
C ALA A 32 -3.51 -11.45 1.33
N GLY A 33 -3.59 -10.68 2.42
CA GLY A 33 -2.57 -10.68 3.47
C GLY A 33 -1.49 -9.61 3.34
N THR A 34 -1.47 -8.84 2.24
CA THR A 34 -0.50 -7.77 2.04
C THR A 34 -0.51 -6.76 3.19
N GLY A 35 -1.67 -6.45 3.75
CA GLY A 35 -1.82 -5.46 4.81
C GLY A 35 -1.02 -5.76 6.07
N LYS A 36 -0.59 -7.00 6.27
CA LYS A 36 0.28 -7.37 7.38
C LYS A 36 1.69 -6.79 7.23
N TYR A 37 2.15 -6.58 6.01
CA TYR A 37 3.53 -6.18 5.72
C TYR A 37 3.67 -4.79 5.14
N ALA A 38 2.64 -4.28 4.48
CA ALA A 38 2.75 -3.05 3.70
C ALA A 38 1.41 -2.32 3.60
N GLY A 39 1.49 -1.03 3.31
CA GLY A 39 0.35 -0.28 2.80
C GLY A 39 0.25 -0.41 1.30
N HIS A 40 -0.70 0.30 0.72
CA HIS A 40 -0.96 0.27 -0.72
C HIS A 40 -1.14 1.67 -1.25
N TRP A 41 -0.67 1.92 -2.49
CA TRP A 41 -1.10 3.13 -3.19
C TRP A 41 -1.80 2.71 -4.49
N LEU A 42 -2.80 3.49 -4.87
CA LEU A 42 -3.67 3.18 -6.00
C LEU A 42 -3.00 3.44 -7.36
N GLY A 43 -1.80 3.95 -7.36
CA GLY A 43 -1.03 4.24 -8.56
C GLY A 43 -0.89 5.73 -8.80
N ASP A 44 -0.38 6.06 -9.99
CA ASP A 44 -0.16 7.43 -10.42
C ASP A 44 -1.41 7.91 -11.15
N ASN A 45 -2.23 8.69 -10.47
CA ASN A 45 -3.51 9.14 -10.99
C ASN A 45 -3.40 10.58 -11.52
N ASN A 46 -4.26 10.92 -12.46
CA ASN A 46 -4.34 12.29 -12.97
C ASN A 46 -4.98 13.20 -11.93
N ALA A 47 -4.57 14.46 -11.90
CA ALA A 47 -5.16 15.45 -11.00
C ALA A 47 -6.50 15.92 -11.55
N THR A 48 -7.48 15.03 -11.60
CA THR A 48 -8.83 15.27 -12.09
C THR A 48 -9.85 14.99 -11.00
N TRP A 49 -11.01 15.63 -11.11
CA TRP A 49 -12.11 15.36 -10.19
C TRP A 49 -12.59 13.91 -10.27
N TYR A 50 -12.53 13.32 -11.45
CA TYR A 50 -12.90 11.92 -11.66
C TYR A 50 -12.02 11.00 -10.82
N ASP A 51 -10.71 11.18 -10.91
CA ASP A 51 -9.77 10.33 -10.16
C ASP A 51 -9.87 10.55 -8.66
N LEU A 52 -10.10 11.79 -8.23
CA LEU A 52 -10.33 12.08 -6.81
C LEU A 52 -11.59 11.37 -6.31
N GLN A 53 -12.66 11.41 -7.07
CA GLN A 53 -13.90 10.73 -6.71
C GLN A 53 -13.69 9.21 -6.66
N ALA A 54 -12.97 8.65 -7.63
CA ALA A 54 -12.73 7.22 -7.69
C ALA A 54 -11.82 6.72 -6.57
N SER A 55 -10.97 7.59 -6.01
CA SER A 55 -10.06 7.22 -4.92
C SER A 55 -10.80 6.90 -3.62
N ILE A 56 -11.96 7.52 -3.39
CA ILE A 56 -12.71 7.32 -2.15
C ILE A 56 -13.18 5.88 -2.01
N PRO A 57 -13.94 5.30 -2.96
CA PRO A 57 -14.29 3.89 -2.88
C PRO A 57 -13.06 2.96 -2.92
N GLY A 58 -12.00 3.37 -3.64
CA GLY A 58 -10.76 2.59 -3.67
C GLY A 58 -10.15 2.42 -2.28
N MET A 59 -10.05 3.50 -1.52
CA MET A 59 -9.54 3.45 -0.15
C MET A 59 -10.45 2.66 0.79
N LEU A 60 -11.76 2.80 0.64
CA LEU A 60 -12.73 2.05 1.44
C LEU A 60 -12.63 0.55 1.15
N ASP A 61 -12.47 0.18 -0.13
CA ASP A 61 -12.32 -1.21 -0.52
C ASP A 61 -11.04 -1.82 0.09
N MET A 62 -9.94 -1.08 0.08
CA MET A 62 -8.70 -1.57 0.68
C MET A 62 -8.83 -1.80 2.18
N ASN A 63 -9.60 -0.96 2.88
CA ASN A 63 -9.91 -1.20 4.30
C ASN A 63 -10.66 -2.53 4.48
N MET A 64 -11.61 -2.82 3.61
CA MET A 64 -12.36 -4.08 3.66
C MET A 64 -11.45 -5.28 3.41
N PHE A 65 -10.38 -5.10 2.65
CA PHE A 65 -9.41 -6.16 2.38
C PHE A 65 -8.31 -6.27 3.43
N GLY A 66 -8.38 -5.47 4.49
CA GLY A 66 -7.39 -5.50 5.56
C GLY A 66 -6.14 -4.67 5.29
N ILE A 67 -6.23 -3.69 4.40
CA ILE A 67 -5.14 -2.76 4.08
C ILE A 67 -5.60 -1.34 4.40
N PRO A 68 -5.60 -0.92 5.67
CA PRO A 68 -6.10 0.40 6.06
C PRO A 68 -5.17 1.55 5.67
N TYR A 69 -3.90 1.27 5.45
CA TYR A 69 -2.92 2.28 5.08
C TYR A 69 -2.86 2.39 3.56
N THR A 70 -3.64 3.29 3.00
CA THR A 70 -3.81 3.41 1.55
C THR A 70 -3.79 4.88 1.15
N GLY A 71 -3.21 5.16 0.00
CA GLY A 71 -3.15 6.51 -0.54
C GLY A 71 -3.12 6.54 -2.06
N ILE A 72 -2.98 7.72 -2.60
CA ILE A 72 -3.00 7.97 -4.03
C ILE A 72 -2.04 9.13 -4.34
N VAL A 73 -1.40 9.06 -5.50
CA VAL A 73 -0.54 10.14 -5.98
C VAL A 73 -1.21 10.79 -7.19
N TYR A 74 -1.31 12.10 -7.15
CA TYR A 74 -1.85 12.88 -8.27
C TYR A 74 -0.75 13.61 -9.00
N PHE A 75 -0.81 13.56 -10.31
CA PHE A 75 0.07 14.34 -11.19
C PHE A 75 -0.76 15.40 -11.91
N ALA A 76 -0.29 16.62 -11.82
CA ALA A 76 -0.91 17.75 -12.51
C ALA A 76 -0.46 17.85 -13.96
#